data_a633276bb410f20248294aaefd61fb3c
#
_entry.id   a633276bb410f20248294aaefd61fb3c
#
_cell.length_a   1.000
_cell.length_b   1.000
_cell.length_c   1.000
_cell.angle_alpha   90.00
_cell.angle_beta   90.00
_cell.angle_gamma   90.00
#
_symmetry.space_group_name_H-M   'P 1'
#
loop_
_entity.id
_entity.type
_entity.pdbx_description
1 polymer ?
#
loop_
_entity_poly.entity_id
_entity_poly.type
_entity_poly.pdbx_seq_one_letter_code
_entity_poly.pdbx_strand_id
1 'polypeptide(L)'
;MKPLAEAIAAVGKPSLLHSVGEDSAPKAIVARFCHNGGDFDIAASDIVRVTINLQGGVPVRYKTDDVQPCSQTAAIGNVSVVPAHQRTQIAVRGRADVLQLYLRESFLDAAIEGHFSCQALFNSNDSELRAAAMQIFVAATRGEPDDSLLLESGIHRIAVRLLNRAGHGPIQPAQGGLARAAHRRVSDMIIAALDDKSASPTLDQLADAACLSVNHFIRVFHQQTGVTPHRHVVLCRLERGITLLKKPGKSVAEVADDVGFATPAHFVATFRRTMGVTPGAFQTALLS
;
A
#
# COMPACT_ATOMS: atom_id res chain seq x y z
N MET A 1 -18.19 7.84 -19.55
CA MET A 1 -17.70 8.91 -18.66
C MET A 1 -18.40 8.94 -17.30
N LYS A 2 -19.74 8.78 -17.22
CA LYS A 2 -20.48 8.82 -15.93
C LYS A 2 -19.91 7.91 -14.83
N PRO A 3 -19.67 6.60 -15.05
CA PRO A 3 -19.27 5.70 -13.95
C PRO A 3 -17.93 6.08 -13.29
N LEU A 4 -16.97 6.56 -14.08
CA LEU A 4 -15.65 6.91 -13.58
C LEU A 4 -15.67 8.21 -12.75
N ALA A 5 -16.38 9.23 -13.23
CA ALA A 5 -16.57 10.49 -12.50
C ALA A 5 -17.37 10.27 -11.20
N GLU A 6 -18.38 9.39 -11.24
CA GLU A 6 -19.17 9.02 -10.07
C GLU A 6 -18.33 8.25 -9.02
N ALA A 7 -17.47 7.32 -9.47
CA ALA A 7 -16.57 6.58 -8.58
C ALA A 7 -15.55 7.49 -7.87
N ILE A 8 -15.04 8.51 -8.57
CA ILE A 8 -14.15 9.53 -8.01
C ILE A 8 -14.91 10.42 -7.02
N ALA A 9 -16.07 10.93 -7.45
CA ALA A 9 -16.91 11.81 -6.63
C ALA A 9 -17.39 11.16 -5.33
N ALA A 10 -17.60 9.84 -5.33
CA ALA A 10 -17.99 9.09 -4.15
C ALA A 10 -16.93 9.12 -3.03
N VAL A 11 -15.65 9.33 -3.37
CA VAL A 11 -14.56 9.46 -2.38
C VAL A 11 -14.33 10.91 -1.96
N GLY A 12 -14.64 11.86 -2.83
CA GLY A 12 -14.50 13.29 -2.59
C GLY A 12 -13.68 14.01 -3.65
N LYS A 13 -13.18 15.21 -3.31
CA LYS A 13 -12.34 15.99 -4.22
C LYS A 13 -10.89 15.51 -4.12
N PRO A 14 -10.28 15.04 -5.22
CA PRO A 14 -8.87 14.63 -5.21
C PRO A 14 -7.94 15.84 -5.10
N SER A 15 -6.79 15.66 -4.45
CA SER A 15 -5.70 16.65 -4.42
C SER A 15 -4.76 16.53 -5.62
N LEU A 16 -4.75 15.37 -6.28
CA LEU A 16 -4.10 15.09 -7.56
C LEU A 16 -5.07 14.32 -8.43
N LEU A 17 -5.15 14.66 -9.70
CA LEU A 17 -5.92 13.91 -10.69
C LEU A 17 -5.13 13.91 -12.01
N HIS A 18 -4.84 12.71 -12.52
CA HIS A 18 -4.16 12.54 -13.81
C HIS A 18 -4.87 11.46 -14.63
N SER A 19 -5.15 11.77 -15.89
CA SER A 19 -5.79 10.85 -16.83
C SER A 19 -4.75 10.20 -17.73
N VAL A 20 -4.89 8.91 -17.98
CA VAL A 20 -4.05 8.13 -18.90
C VAL A 20 -4.87 7.70 -20.10
N GLY A 21 -4.44 8.11 -21.30
CA GLY A 21 -5.17 7.90 -22.55
C GLY A 21 -5.84 9.17 -23.04
N GLU A 22 -6.78 9.05 -23.96
CA GLU A 22 -7.51 10.19 -24.52
C GLU A 22 -8.45 10.82 -23.49
N ASP A 23 -8.51 12.15 -23.43
CA ASP A 23 -9.36 12.90 -22.48
C ASP A 23 -10.85 12.54 -22.61
N SER A 24 -11.29 12.17 -23.80
CA SER A 24 -12.68 11.76 -24.09
C SER A 24 -13.03 10.38 -23.54
N ALA A 25 -12.02 9.48 -23.40
CA ALA A 25 -12.19 8.11 -22.91
C ALA A 25 -10.92 7.61 -22.20
N PRO A 26 -10.63 8.11 -20.99
CA PRO A 26 -9.41 7.71 -20.28
C PRO A 26 -9.40 6.22 -19.99
N LYS A 27 -8.28 5.55 -20.29
CA LYS A 27 -8.05 4.15 -20.00
C LYS A 27 -7.88 3.91 -18.49
N ALA A 28 -7.26 4.87 -17.83
CA ALA A 28 -7.04 4.87 -16.39
C ALA A 28 -7.05 6.28 -15.83
N ILE A 29 -7.35 6.40 -14.53
CA ILE A 29 -7.16 7.65 -13.77
C ILE A 29 -6.34 7.34 -12.52
N VAL A 30 -5.39 8.22 -12.25
CA VAL A 30 -4.62 8.27 -11.00
C VAL A 30 -5.14 9.43 -10.17
N ALA A 31 -5.57 9.19 -8.95
CA ALA A 31 -6.08 10.22 -8.07
C ALA A 31 -5.53 10.05 -6.66
N ARG A 32 -5.17 11.16 -5.99
CA ARG A 32 -4.79 11.18 -4.58
C ARG A 32 -5.88 11.83 -3.76
N PHE A 33 -6.26 11.21 -2.67
CA PHE A 33 -7.26 11.74 -1.75
C PHE A 33 -6.68 11.88 -0.34
N CYS A 34 -6.91 13.05 0.25
CA CYS A 34 -6.70 13.30 1.67
C CYS A 34 -8.05 13.61 2.31
N HIS A 35 -8.53 12.79 3.23
CA HIS A 35 -9.82 12.99 3.88
C HIS A 35 -9.77 12.60 5.38
N ASN A 36 -10.71 13.11 6.16
CA ASN A 36 -10.78 12.88 7.61
C ASN A 36 -11.57 11.60 7.98
N GLY A 37 -11.68 10.67 7.05
CA GLY A 37 -12.51 9.48 7.19
C GLY A 37 -13.93 9.70 6.71
N GLY A 38 -14.78 8.70 6.90
CA GLY A 38 -16.16 8.67 6.47
C GLY A 38 -16.65 7.29 6.10
N ASP A 39 -17.92 7.22 5.74
CA ASP A 39 -18.55 6.03 5.19
C ASP A 39 -18.76 6.26 3.69
N PHE A 40 -18.15 5.40 2.87
CA PHE A 40 -18.19 5.49 1.42
C PHE A 40 -18.98 4.32 0.87
N ASP A 41 -20.01 4.58 0.08
CA ASP A 41 -20.78 3.57 -0.66
C ASP A 41 -20.51 3.74 -2.14
N ILE A 42 -19.78 2.83 -2.72
CA ILE A 42 -19.30 2.91 -4.08
C ILE A 42 -20.03 1.87 -4.92
N ALA A 43 -20.84 2.36 -5.85
CA ALA A 43 -21.65 1.52 -6.73
C ALA A 43 -20.77 0.62 -7.62
N ALA A 44 -21.35 -0.50 -8.03
CA ALA A 44 -20.76 -1.39 -9.03
C ALA A 44 -20.56 -0.65 -10.36
N SER A 45 -19.42 -0.84 -11.00
CA SER A 45 -19.06 -0.23 -12.28
C SER A 45 -18.04 -1.10 -13.02
N ASP A 46 -17.76 -0.78 -14.28
CA ASP A 46 -16.72 -1.39 -15.13
C ASP A 46 -15.27 -0.99 -14.75
N ILE A 47 -15.07 -0.60 -13.49
CA ILE A 47 -13.81 -0.05 -13.00
C ILE A 47 -13.20 -0.96 -11.93
N VAL A 48 -11.99 -1.42 -12.18
CA VAL A 48 -11.12 -2.00 -11.15
C VAL A 48 -10.46 -0.88 -10.37
N ARG A 49 -10.60 -0.89 -9.05
CA ARG A 49 -9.98 0.13 -8.18
C ARG A 49 -8.83 -0.47 -7.41
N VAL A 50 -7.66 0.16 -7.53
CA VAL A 50 -6.48 -0.18 -6.74
C VAL A 50 -6.19 0.99 -5.82
N THR A 51 -6.25 0.75 -4.51
CA THR A 51 -6.00 1.76 -3.48
C THR A 51 -4.70 1.46 -2.77
N ILE A 52 -3.83 2.45 -2.64
CA ILE A 52 -2.57 2.37 -1.90
C ILE A 52 -2.63 3.33 -0.72
N ASN A 53 -2.33 2.84 0.47
CA ASN A 53 -2.29 3.67 1.66
C ASN A 53 -0.97 4.45 1.71
N LEU A 54 -1.04 5.78 1.70
CA LEU A 54 0.10 6.68 1.91
C LEU A 54 0.25 7.09 3.38
N GLN A 55 -0.70 6.68 4.22
CA GLN A 55 -0.69 6.86 5.67
C GLN A 55 -1.14 5.57 6.34
N GLY A 56 -0.46 5.18 7.42
CA GLY A 56 -0.79 4.02 8.23
C GLY A 56 -1.59 4.36 9.49
N GLY A 57 -1.93 3.30 10.23
CA GLY A 57 -2.62 3.42 11.52
C GLY A 57 -4.11 3.77 11.42
N VAL A 58 -4.71 3.74 10.24
CA VAL A 58 -6.10 4.12 10.02
C VAL A 58 -7.00 2.88 10.07
N PRO A 59 -7.97 2.80 11.00
CA PRO A 59 -8.95 1.72 11.00
C PRO A 59 -9.87 1.80 9.79
N VAL A 60 -9.96 0.72 9.04
CA VAL A 60 -10.80 0.61 7.84
C VAL A 60 -11.63 -0.67 7.91
N ARG A 61 -12.91 -0.55 7.61
CA ARG A 61 -13.82 -1.69 7.45
C ARG A 61 -14.29 -1.74 6.02
N TYR A 62 -14.14 -2.91 5.42
CA TYR A 62 -14.59 -3.20 4.06
C TYR A 62 -15.78 -4.16 4.08
N LYS A 63 -16.73 -3.94 3.18
CA LYS A 63 -17.82 -4.86 2.88
C LYS A 63 -18.07 -4.82 1.37
N THR A 64 -18.06 -5.98 0.73
CA THR A 64 -18.48 -6.16 -0.67
C THR A 64 -19.59 -7.19 -0.73
N ASP A 65 -20.20 -7.37 -1.92
CA ASP A 65 -21.27 -8.32 -2.10
C ASP A 65 -20.79 -9.78 -1.89
N ASP A 66 -19.51 -10.05 -2.23
CA ASP A 66 -18.93 -11.40 -2.24
C ASP A 66 -18.02 -11.71 -1.03
N VAL A 67 -17.67 -10.71 -0.23
CA VAL A 67 -16.72 -10.88 0.88
C VAL A 67 -17.34 -10.45 2.19
N GLN A 68 -17.22 -11.30 3.20
CA GLN A 68 -17.66 -11.00 4.56
C GLN A 68 -17.00 -9.72 5.07
N PRO A 69 -17.74 -8.88 5.83
CA PRO A 69 -17.20 -7.64 6.37
C PRO A 69 -15.89 -7.88 7.13
N CYS A 70 -14.82 -7.24 6.73
CA CYS A 70 -13.54 -7.32 7.42
C CYS A 70 -13.11 -5.94 7.94
N SER A 71 -12.53 -5.93 9.14
CA SER A 71 -11.99 -4.73 9.77
C SER A 71 -10.49 -4.89 9.93
N GLN A 72 -9.73 -3.92 9.45
CA GLN A 72 -8.27 -3.94 9.47
C GLN A 72 -7.74 -2.54 9.79
N THR A 73 -6.48 -2.47 10.20
CA THR A 73 -5.76 -1.20 10.29
C THR A 73 -4.93 -1.04 9.03
N ALA A 74 -5.18 0.02 8.28
CA ALA A 74 -4.43 0.31 7.07
C ALA A 74 -2.94 0.52 7.41
N ALA A 75 -2.05 -0.19 6.73
CA ALA A 75 -0.61 0.01 6.84
C ALA A 75 -0.10 0.78 5.62
N ILE A 76 0.94 1.60 5.83
CA ILE A 76 1.57 2.37 4.74
C ILE A 76 2.07 1.41 3.64
N GLY A 77 1.77 1.77 2.40
CA GLY A 77 2.16 1.00 1.22
C GLY A 77 1.35 -0.26 0.98
N ASN A 78 0.42 -0.63 1.88
CA ASN A 78 -0.47 -1.75 1.62
C ASN A 78 -1.49 -1.38 0.55
N VAL A 79 -1.86 -2.39 -0.23
CA VAL A 79 -2.70 -2.26 -1.41
C VAL A 79 -4.04 -2.95 -1.18
N SER A 80 -5.11 -2.28 -1.55
CA SER A 80 -6.45 -2.87 -1.64
C SER A 80 -6.93 -2.82 -3.09
N VAL A 81 -7.58 -3.89 -3.54
CA VAL A 81 -8.14 -4.00 -4.89
C VAL A 81 -9.61 -4.35 -4.78
N VAL A 82 -10.44 -3.59 -5.47
CA VAL A 82 -11.86 -3.90 -5.66
C VAL A 82 -12.06 -4.20 -7.15
N PRO A 83 -12.52 -5.41 -7.49
CA PRO A 83 -12.83 -5.78 -8.87
C PRO A 83 -13.91 -4.91 -9.49
N ALA A 84 -13.99 -4.94 -10.84
CA ALA A 84 -15.13 -4.40 -11.55
C ALA A 84 -16.43 -5.10 -11.12
N HIS A 85 -17.56 -4.44 -11.34
CA HIS A 85 -18.91 -4.96 -11.07
C HIS A 85 -19.23 -5.31 -9.60
N GLN A 86 -18.35 -4.89 -8.66
CA GLN A 86 -18.59 -5.06 -7.23
C GLN A 86 -18.96 -3.75 -6.53
N ARG A 87 -20.12 -3.74 -5.87
CA ARG A 87 -20.46 -2.70 -4.91
C ARG A 87 -19.59 -2.84 -3.67
N THR A 88 -19.08 -1.73 -3.16
CA THR A 88 -18.19 -1.75 -1.99
C THR A 88 -18.56 -0.65 -1.02
N GLN A 89 -18.78 -1.05 0.24
CA GLN A 89 -18.92 -0.15 1.36
C GLN A 89 -17.62 -0.10 2.15
N ILE A 90 -17.11 1.11 2.37
CA ILE A 90 -15.84 1.33 3.08
C ILE A 90 -16.09 2.32 4.21
N ALA A 91 -15.82 1.90 5.44
CA ALA A 91 -15.85 2.79 6.59
C ALA A 91 -14.42 3.08 7.03
N VAL A 92 -14.00 4.35 6.95
CA VAL A 92 -12.67 4.83 7.36
C VAL A 92 -12.82 5.65 8.64
N ARG A 93 -12.05 5.34 9.66
CA ARG A 93 -12.10 6.04 10.95
C ARG A 93 -10.79 6.76 11.23
N GLY A 94 -10.75 8.04 10.90
CA GLY A 94 -9.60 8.93 11.04
C GLY A 94 -9.08 9.46 9.72
N ARG A 95 -8.04 10.29 9.80
CA ARG A 95 -7.44 10.92 8.61
C ARG A 95 -6.76 9.86 7.76
N ALA A 96 -7.08 9.83 6.48
CA ALA A 96 -6.49 8.94 5.49
C ALA A 96 -5.85 9.75 4.35
N ASP A 97 -4.73 9.25 3.85
CA ASP A 97 -4.05 9.74 2.65
C ASP A 97 -3.84 8.52 1.76
N VAL A 98 -4.51 8.50 0.61
CA VAL A 98 -4.55 7.34 -0.27
C VAL A 98 -4.33 7.75 -1.72
N LEU A 99 -3.61 6.91 -2.44
CA LEU A 99 -3.55 6.93 -3.89
C LEU A 99 -4.55 5.93 -4.43
N GLN A 100 -5.37 6.32 -5.39
CA GLN A 100 -6.30 5.44 -6.09
C GLN A 100 -6.02 5.42 -7.58
N LEU A 101 -5.97 4.20 -8.13
CA LEU A 101 -5.95 3.94 -9.55
C LEU A 101 -7.33 3.40 -9.93
N TYR A 102 -7.94 4.03 -10.90
CA TYR A 102 -9.20 3.63 -11.51
C TYR A 102 -8.88 3.09 -12.90
N LEU A 103 -8.99 1.78 -13.08
CA LEU A 103 -8.61 1.07 -14.30
C LEU A 103 -9.87 0.56 -14.97
N ARG A 104 -10.11 0.93 -16.24
CA ARG A 104 -11.22 0.33 -16.99
C ARG A 104 -10.95 -1.13 -17.26
N GLU A 105 -11.96 -1.96 -17.06
CA GLU A 105 -11.87 -3.39 -17.36
C GLU A 105 -11.51 -3.65 -18.82
N SER A 106 -12.11 -2.94 -19.75
CA SER A 106 -11.79 -3.05 -21.19
C SER A 106 -10.32 -2.74 -21.52
N PHE A 107 -9.68 -1.88 -20.74
CA PHE A 107 -8.24 -1.62 -20.89
C PHE A 107 -7.41 -2.78 -20.35
N LEU A 108 -7.83 -3.39 -19.25
CA LEU A 108 -7.17 -4.55 -18.67
C LEU A 108 -7.35 -5.77 -19.59
N ASP A 109 -8.55 -5.97 -20.16
CA ASP A 109 -8.81 -7.00 -21.17
C ASP A 109 -7.86 -6.87 -22.38
N ALA A 110 -7.72 -5.65 -22.90
CA ALA A 110 -6.81 -5.38 -24.02
C ALA A 110 -5.33 -5.60 -23.65
N ALA A 111 -4.94 -5.26 -22.41
CA ALA A 111 -3.55 -5.42 -21.96
C ALA A 111 -3.11 -6.88 -21.82
N ILE A 112 -4.04 -7.82 -21.66
CA ILE A 112 -3.78 -9.25 -21.49
C ILE A 112 -4.26 -10.09 -22.69
N GLU A 113 -4.80 -9.44 -23.72
CA GLU A 113 -5.40 -10.09 -24.89
C GLU A 113 -6.46 -11.14 -24.51
N GLY A 114 -7.26 -10.85 -23.46
CA GLY A 114 -8.25 -11.75 -22.91
C GLY A 114 -9.22 -11.09 -21.94
N HIS A 115 -10.03 -11.89 -21.27
CA HIS A 115 -10.96 -11.40 -20.25
C HIS A 115 -10.24 -11.27 -18.90
N PHE A 116 -10.16 -10.04 -18.37
CA PHE A 116 -9.57 -9.77 -17.06
C PHE A 116 -10.57 -10.12 -15.95
N SER A 117 -10.10 -10.86 -14.97
CA SER A 117 -10.84 -11.11 -13.73
C SER A 117 -9.88 -11.13 -12.55
N CYS A 118 -10.26 -10.54 -11.45
CA CYS A 118 -9.48 -10.61 -10.21
C CYS A 118 -10.41 -10.73 -9.00
N GLN A 119 -9.85 -11.16 -7.88
CA GLN A 119 -10.56 -11.20 -6.61
C GLN A 119 -10.31 -9.93 -5.80
N ALA A 120 -11.27 -9.57 -4.93
CA ALA A 120 -11.10 -8.48 -3.98
C ALA A 120 -9.92 -8.76 -3.05
N LEU A 121 -9.12 -7.74 -2.80
CA LEU A 121 -7.95 -7.79 -1.95
C LEU A 121 -7.98 -6.60 -1.00
N PHE A 122 -7.82 -6.82 0.30
CA PHE A 122 -7.85 -5.73 1.26
C PHE A 122 -6.58 -5.69 2.10
N ASN A 123 -5.96 -4.50 2.16
CA ASN A 123 -4.79 -4.18 2.98
C ASN A 123 -3.61 -5.17 2.81
N SER A 124 -3.37 -5.61 1.59
CA SER A 124 -2.32 -6.58 1.24
C SER A 124 -0.94 -5.94 1.23
N ASN A 125 0.05 -6.65 1.77
CA ASN A 125 1.46 -6.27 1.70
C ASN A 125 2.14 -6.83 0.42
N ASP A 126 1.49 -6.67 -0.74
CA ASP A 126 2.06 -7.08 -2.01
C ASP A 126 3.10 -6.06 -2.50
N SER A 127 4.38 -6.43 -2.43
CA SER A 127 5.49 -5.54 -2.77
C SER A 127 5.55 -5.17 -4.26
N GLU A 128 5.08 -6.04 -5.15
CA GLU A 128 5.08 -5.78 -6.60
C GLU A 128 3.97 -4.81 -6.97
N LEU A 129 2.75 -5.02 -6.45
CA LEU A 129 1.65 -4.07 -6.62
C LEU A 129 2.02 -2.70 -6.06
N ARG A 130 2.59 -2.67 -4.85
CA ARG A 130 3.04 -1.42 -4.22
C ARG A 130 4.09 -0.71 -5.07
N ALA A 131 5.13 -1.41 -5.52
CA ALA A 131 6.20 -0.81 -6.32
C ALA A 131 5.65 -0.24 -7.64
N ALA A 132 4.80 -0.98 -8.35
CA ALA A 132 4.18 -0.51 -9.58
C ALA A 132 3.30 0.74 -9.34
N ALA A 133 2.49 0.72 -8.29
CA ALA A 133 1.62 1.84 -7.94
C ALA A 133 2.39 3.10 -7.50
N MET A 134 3.50 2.94 -6.76
CA MET A 134 4.36 4.08 -6.41
C MET A 134 5.08 4.67 -7.62
N GLN A 135 5.50 3.86 -8.60
CA GLN A 135 6.04 4.36 -9.86
C GLN A 135 5.01 5.17 -10.63
N ILE A 136 3.77 4.67 -10.73
CA ILE A 136 2.66 5.40 -11.35
C ILE A 136 2.42 6.73 -10.62
N PHE A 137 2.41 6.73 -9.28
CA PHE A 137 2.23 7.96 -8.50
C PHE A 137 3.30 9.01 -8.81
N VAL A 138 4.58 8.60 -8.82
CA VAL A 138 5.69 9.52 -9.12
C VAL A 138 5.61 10.04 -10.55
N ALA A 139 5.34 9.18 -11.54
CA ALA A 139 5.17 9.59 -12.93
C ALA A 139 4.00 10.57 -13.10
N ALA A 140 2.84 10.27 -12.49
CA ALA A 140 1.66 11.13 -12.55
C ALA A 140 1.88 12.52 -11.92
N THR A 141 2.75 12.62 -10.90
CA THR A 141 3.05 13.91 -10.25
C THR A 141 4.10 14.73 -10.96
N ARG A 142 5.01 14.11 -11.72
CA ARG A 142 6.03 14.83 -12.50
C ARG A 142 5.47 15.49 -13.74
N GLY A 143 4.54 14.81 -14.43
CA GLY A 143 3.88 15.33 -15.62
C GLY A 143 4.82 15.54 -16.82
N GLU A 144 5.94 14.84 -16.90
CA GLU A 144 6.89 14.91 -18.00
C GLU A 144 6.35 14.17 -19.23
N PRO A 145 6.68 14.60 -20.45
CA PRO A 145 6.19 13.94 -21.67
C PRO A 145 6.51 12.44 -21.75
N ASP A 146 7.64 12.03 -21.22
CA ASP A 146 8.08 10.62 -21.21
C ASP A 146 7.39 9.79 -20.12
N ASP A 147 6.65 10.41 -19.20
CA ASP A 147 5.98 9.72 -18.11
C ASP A 147 4.76 8.90 -18.58
N SER A 148 4.20 9.21 -19.77
CA SER A 148 3.08 8.44 -20.35
C SER A 148 3.43 6.95 -20.52
N LEU A 149 4.61 6.64 -21.03
CA LEU A 149 5.09 5.27 -21.19
C LEU A 149 5.32 4.58 -19.84
N LEU A 150 5.83 5.31 -18.84
CA LEU A 150 6.00 4.80 -17.48
C LEU A 150 4.66 4.50 -16.81
N LEU A 151 3.65 5.35 -17.03
CA LEU A 151 2.29 5.14 -16.55
C LEU A 151 1.68 3.89 -17.17
N GLU A 152 1.73 3.75 -18.49
CA GLU A 152 1.19 2.58 -19.20
C GLU A 152 1.91 1.29 -18.77
N SER A 153 3.24 1.30 -18.70
CA SER A 153 4.02 0.16 -18.23
C SER A 153 3.69 -0.22 -16.78
N GLY A 154 3.53 0.77 -15.90
CA GLY A 154 3.14 0.55 -14.51
C GLY A 154 1.75 -0.08 -14.39
N ILE A 155 0.79 0.39 -15.16
CA ILE A 155 -0.58 -0.13 -15.19
C ILE A 155 -0.60 -1.56 -15.74
N HIS A 156 0.15 -1.83 -16.82
CA HIS A 156 0.30 -3.18 -17.35
C HIS A 156 0.87 -4.15 -16.29
N ARG A 157 1.90 -3.75 -15.55
CA ARG A 157 2.46 -4.56 -14.46
C ARG A 157 1.43 -4.85 -13.36
N ILE A 158 0.59 -3.87 -13.00
CA ILE A 158 -0.51 -4.10 -12.05
C ILE A 158 -1.48 -5.14 -12.61
N ALA A 159 -1.89 -5.01 -13.89
CA ALA A 159 -2.81 -5.95 -14.53
C ALA A 159 -2.27 -7.38 -14.50
N VAL A 160 -1.04 -7.59 -14.97
CA VAL A 160 -0.37 -8.91 -14.97
C VAL A 160 -0.24 -9.46 -13.55
N ARG A 161 0.11 -8.63 -12.57
CA ARG A 161 0.22 -9.07 -11.18
C ARG A 161 -1.12 -9.52 -10.60
N LEU A 162 -2.19 -8.80 -10.88
CA LEU A 162 -3.53 -9.15 -10.43
C LEU A 162 -4.04 -10.45 -11.07
N LEU A 163 -3.77 -10.65 -12.36
CA LEU A 163 -4.09 -11.90 -13.05
C LEU A 163 -3.37 -13.10 -12.46
N ASN A 164 -2.07 -12.97 -12.23
CA ASN A 164 -1.27 -14.04 -11.63
C ASN A 164 -1.75 -14.41 -10.22
N ARG A 165 -2.47 -13.51 -9.55
CA ARG A 165 -3.10 -13.78 -8.25
C ARG A 165 -4.46 -14.44 -8.36
N ALA A 166 -5.18 -14.29 -9.46
CA ALA A 166 -6.52 -14.88 -9.63
C ALA A 166 -6.53 -16.41 -9.53
N GLY A 167 -5.38 -17.06 -9.80
CA GLY A 167 -5.17 -18.50 -9.58
C GLY A 167 -4.86 -18.91 -8.12
N HIS A 168 -4.66 -17.97 -7.22
CA HIS A 168 -4.39 -18.23 -5.80
C HIS A 168 -5.59 -17.77 -5.00
N GLY A 169 -6.32 -18.71 -4.41
CA GLY A 169 -7.49 -18.42 -3.57
C GLY A 169 -7.23 -17.39 -2.46
N PRO A 170 -8.25 -16.87 -1.78
CA PRO A 170 -8.11 -15.87 -0.75
C PRO A 170 -7.07 -16.32 0.27
N ILE A 171 -6.11 -15.44 0.58
CA ILE A 171 -5.16 -15.69 1.67
C ILE A 171 -6.00 -15.74 2.95
N GLN A 172 -6.34 -16.96 3.38
CA GLN A 172 -6.91 -17.16 4.70
C GLN A 172 -5.87 -16.70 5.73
N PRO A 173 -6.25 -15.96 6.77
CA PRO A 173 -5.36 -15.69 7.88
C PRO A 173 -4.87 -17.03 8.42
N ALA A 174 -3.54 -17.22 8.43
CA ALA A 174 -2.93 -18.46 8.86
C ALA A 174 -3.45 -18.83 10.27
N GLN A 175 -4.09 -19.98 10.40
CA GLN A 175 -4.43 -20.55 11.69
C GLN A 175 -3.10 -20.92 12.39
N GLY A 176 -2.81 -20.30 13.54
CA GLY A 176 -1.63 -20.61 14.34
C GLY A 176 -0.56 -19.50 14.38
N GLY A 177 -0.96 -18.23 14.48
CA GLY A 177 -0.06 -17.11 14.74
C GLY A 177 0.32 -16.95 16.23
N LEU A 178 1.18 -15.95 16.53
CA LEU A 178 1.46 -15.49 17.88
C LEU A 178 0.16 -15.16 18.62
N ALA A 179 0.06 -15.56 19.89
CA ALA A 179 -1.04 -15.09 20.72
C ALA A 179 -1.11 -13.56 20.69
N ARG A 180 -2.32 -12.98 20.69
CA ARG A 180 -2.52 -11.52 20.55
C ARG A 180 -1.65 -10.70 21.53
N ALA A 181 -1.49 -11.19 22.77
CA ALA A 181 -0.67 -10.55 23.79
C ALA A 181 0.84 -10.60 23.45
N ALA A 182 1.33 -11.70 22.88
CA ALA A 182 2.71 -11.84 22.45
C ALA A 182 3.01 -10.95 21.24
N HIS A 183 2.11 -10.93 20.26
CA HIS A 183 2.22 -10.02 19.12
C HIS A 183 2.28 -8.56 19.55
N ARG A 184 1.45 -8.16 20.52
CA ARG A 184 1.45 -6.81 21.06
C ARG A 184 2.79 -6.46 21.72
N ARG A 185 3.33 -7.32 22.61
CA ARG A 185 4.63 -7.08 23.25
C ARG A 185 5.77 -6.92 22.24
N VAL A 186 5.81 -7.78 21.23
CA VAL A 186 6.79 -7.69 20.13
C VAL A 186 6.65 -6.37 19.37
N SER A 187 5.43 -5.97 19.02
CA SER A 187 5.17 -4.70 18.33
C SER A 187 5.57 -3.49 19.17
N ASP A 188 5.21 -3.49 20.46
CA ASP A 188 5.54 -2.40 21.39
C ASP A 188 7.05 -2.26 21.55
N MET A 189 7.79 -3.37 21.61
CA MET A 189 9.26 -3.37 21.67
C MET A 189 9.90 -2.81 20.40
N ILE A 190 9.38 -3.16 19.22
CA ILE A 190 9.88 -2.61 17.93
C ILE A 190 9.61 -1.11 17.87
N ILE A 191 8.41 -0.67 18.25
CA ILE A 191 8.03 0.75 18.24
C ILE A 191 8.91 1.56 19.22
N ALA A 192 9.11 1.06 20.45
CA ALA A 192 9.96 1.70 21.44
C ALA A 192 11.39 1.88 20.93
N ALA A 193 11.98 0.86 20.30
CA ALA A 193 13.32 0.94 19.71
C ALA A 193 13.43 1.96 18.57
N LEU A 194 12.34 2.14 17.80
CA LEU A 194 12.28 3.15 16.74
C LEU A 194 12.17 4.57 17.31
N ASP A 195 11.45 4.75 18.41
CA ASP A 195 11.26 6.06 19.05
C ASP A 195 12.51 6.54 19.76
N ASP A 196 13.23 5.64 20.39
CA ASP A 196 14.43 5.93 21.19
C ASP A 196 15.73 5.98 20.34
N LYS A 197 15.62 5.77 19.02
CA LYS A 197 16.77 5.62 18.10
C LYS A 197 17.78 4.58 18.59
N SER A 198 17.32 3.66 19.43
CA SER A 198 18.14 2.59 19.97
C SER A 198 18.46 1.52 18.92
N ALA A 199 19.43 0.67 19.22
CA ALA A 199 19.72 -0.46 18.35
C ALA A 199 18.47 -1.33 18.15
N SER A 200 18.31 -1.89 16.94
CA SER A 200 17.21 -2.83 16.66
C SER A 200 17.16 -3.94 17.70
N PRO A 201 15.97 -4.32 18.15
CA PRO A 201 15.83 -5.48 19.01
C PRO A 201 16.45 -6.72 18.32
N THR A 202 17.19 -7.51 19.09
CA THR A 202 17.72 -8.78 18.60
C THR A 202 16.62 -9.81 18.45
N LEU A 203 16.88 -10.88 17.69
CA LEU A 203 15.92 -11.99 17.55
C LEU A 203 15.63 -12.64 18.91
N ASP A 204 16.65 -12.76 19.79
CA ASP A 204 16.47 -13.28 21.13
C ASP A 204 15.52 -12.42 21.95
N GLN A 205 15.73 -11.10 21.98
CA GLN A 205 14.84 -10.17 22.68
C GLN A 205 13.38 -10.23 22.19
N LEU A 206 13.18 -10.33 20.86
CA LEU A 206 11.84 -10.46 20.28
C LEU A 206 11.20 -11.82 20.61
N ALA A 207 11.98 -12.90 20.61
CA ALA A 207 11.53 -14.24 20.97
C ALA A 207 11.17 -14.32 22.47
N ASP A 208 11.97 -13.72 23.33
CA ASP A 208 11.71 -13.61 24.78
C ASP A 208 10.43 -12.81 25.05
N ALA A 209 10.23 -11.67 24.37
CA ALA A 209 9.01 -10.90 24.46
C ALA A 209 7.77 -11.70 24.02
N ALA A 210 7.95 -12.64 23.10
CA ALA A 210 6.91 -13.57 22.68
C ALA A 210 6.74 -14.77 23.61
N CYS A 211 7.67 -14.99 24.55
CA CYS A 211 7.79 -16.21 25.40
C CYS A 211 7.96 -17.48 24.54
N LEU A 212 8.78 -17.42 23.50
CA LEU A 212 9.06 -18.51 22.56
C LEU A 212 10.56 -18.69 22.38
N SER A 213 10.99 -19.90 21.96
CA SER A 213 12.33 -20.08 21.42
C SER A 213 12.49 -19.32 20.09
N VAL A 214 13.70 -18.86 19.76
CA VAL A 214 14.01 -18.09 18.55
C VAL A 214 13.48 -18.77 17.28
N ASN A 215 13.75 -20.08 17.11
CA ASN A 215 13.30 -20.83 15.93
C ASN A 215 11.76 -20.91 15.83
N HIS A 216 11.10 -21.10 16.97
CA HIS A 216 9.64 -21.14 17.01
C HIS A 216 9.07 -19.76 16.74
N PHE A 217 9.64 -18.70 17.33
CA PHE A 217 9.25 -17.32 17.09
C PHE A 217 9.35 -16.94 15.60
N ILE A 218 10.51 -17.19 14.95
CA ILE A 218 10.70 -16.88 13.52
C ILE A 218 9.62 -17.55 12.67
N ARG A 219 9.35 -18.84 12.91
CA ARG A 219 8.35 -19.59 12.14
C ARG A 219 6.94 -19.03 12.32
N VAL A 220 6.51 -18.84 13.58
CA VAL A 220 5.14 -18.38 13.89
C VAL A 220 4.95 -16.92 13.47
N PHE A 221 5.97 -16.07 13.67
CA PHE A 221 5.96 -14.69 13.22
C PHE A 221 5.86 -14.59 11.70
N HIS A 222 6.65 -15.39 10.97
CA HIS A 222 6.58 -15.44 9.51
C HIS A 222 5.22 -15.95 9.01
N GLN A 223 4.67 -16.98 9.65
CA GLN A 223 3.32 -17.47 9.32
C GLN A 223 2.25 -16.39 9.48
N GLN A 224 2.35 -15.57 10.53
CA GLN A 224 1.37 -14.54 10.83
C GLN A 224 1.54 -13.27 9.98
N THR A 225 2.79 -12.84 9.76
CA THR A 225 3.10 -11.53 9.13
C THR A 225 3.49 -11.64 7.66
N GLY A 226 3.80 -12.85 7.18
CA GLY A 226 4.30 -13.10 5.83
C GLY A 226 5.75 -12.68 5.60
N VAL A 227 6.43 -12.15 6.64
CA VAL A 227 7.83 -11.68 6.56
C VAL A 227 8.64 -12.14 7.77
N THR A 228 9.96 -12.19 7.63
CA THR A 228 10.83 -12.49 8.77
C THR A 228 10.84 -11.33 9.78
N PRO A 229 11.13 -11.57 11.09
CA PRO A 229 11.20 -10.53 12.12
C PRO A 229 12.14 -9.39 11.74
N HIS A 230 13.35 -9.69 11.25
CA HIS A 230 14.28 -8.68 10.77
C HIS A 230 13.70 -7.84 9.62
N ARG A 231 13.08 -8.49 8.63
CA ARG A 231 12.42 -7.77 7.53
C ARG A 231 11.29 -6.88 8.03
N HIS A 232 10.55 -7.33 9.03
CA HIS A 232 9.48 -6.55 9.65
C HIS A 232 10.01 -5.27 10.32
N VAL A 233 11.09 -5.36 11.09
CA VAL A 233 11.75 -4.17 11.68
C VAL A 233 12.18 -3.17 10.60
N VAL A 234 12.77 -3.67 9.49
CA VAL A 234 13.15 -2.82 8.35
C VAL A 234 11.93 -2.13 7.74
N LEU A 235 10.80 -2.83 7.60
CA LEU A 235 9.56 -2.25 7.09
C LEU A 235 9.00 -1.17 8.03
N CYS A 236 9.01 -1.39 9.35
CA CYS A 236 8.61 -0.38 10.34
C CYS A 236 9.48 0.88 10.26
N ARG A 237 10.81 0.73 10.09
CA ARG A 237 11.73 1.86 9.85
C ARG A 237 11.38 2.62 8.57
N LEU A 238 11.09 1.91 7.49
CA LEU A 238 10.66 2.54 6.24
C LEU A 238 9.33 3.28 6.39
N GLU A 239 8.35 2.72 7.10
CA GLU A 239 7.07 3.37 7.38
C GLU A 239 7.24 4.67 8.17
N ARG A 240 8.10 4.66 9.19
CA ARG A 240 8.47 5.87 9.90
C ARG A 240 9.21 6.86 8.99
N GLY A 241 10.14 6.39 8.15
CA GLY A 241 10.83 7.20 7.14
C GLY A 241 9.86 7.89 6.18
N ILE A 242 8.88 7.16 5.66
CA ILE A 242 7.80 7.72 4.83
C ILE A 242 7.06 8.84 5.57
N THR A 243 6.75 8.64 6.85
CA THR A 243 6.08 9.66 7.67
C THR A 243 6.94 10.91 7.85
N LEU A 244 8.26 10.74 8.01
CA LEU A 244 9.20 11.87 8.15
C LEU A 244 9.44 12.60 6.81
N LEU A 245 9.50 11.88 5.68
CA LEU A 245 9.61 12.46 4.34
C LEU A 245 8.42 13.37 3.97
N LYS A 246 7.27 13.19 4.60
CA LYS A 246 6.10 14.08 4.44
C LYS A 246 6.28 15.45 5.11
N LYS A 247 7.26 15.58 6.00
CA LYS A 247 7.53 16.85 6.71
C LYS A 247 8.43 17.74 5.86
N PRO A 248 8.01 19.00 5.56
CA PRO A 248 8.86 19.93 4.85
C PRO A 248 10.18 20.19 5.58
N GLY A 249 11.25 20.41 4.82
CA GLY A 249 12.55 20.81 5.35
C GLY A 249 13.46 19.67 5.86
N LYS A 250 13.00 18.42 5.91
CA LYS A 250 13.85 17.27 6.22
C LYS A 250 14.53 16.72 4.98
N SER A 251 15.85 16.59 5.02
CA SER A 251 16.62 15.90 3.99
C SER A 251 16.49 14.37 4.11
N VAL A 252 16.70 13.69 3.00
CA VAL A 252 16.72 12.21 2.97
C VAL A 252 17.79 11.62 3.91
N ALA A 253 18.92 12.32 4.09
CA ALA A 253 19.99 11.89 4.97
C ALA A 253 19.57 11.98 6.45
N GLU A 254 18.95 13.08 6.87
CA GLU A 254 18.40 13.24 8.21
C GLU A 254 17.30 12.21 8.51
N VAL A 255 16.46 11.93 7.53
CA VAL A 255 15.43 10.88 7.68
C VAL A 255 16.08 9.52 7.88
N ALA A 256 17.12 9.17 7.11
CA ALA A 256 17.84 7.90 7.26
C ALA A 256 18.40 7.71 8.67
N ASP A 257 19.01 8.78 9.23
CA ASP A 257 19.53 8.79 10.60
C ASP A 257 18.39 8.64 11.63
N ASP A 258 17.33 9.45 11.48
CA ASP A 258 16.17 9.45 12.37
C ASP A 258 15.47 8.09 12.48
N VAL A 259 15.51 7.26 11.42
CA VAL A 259 14.91 5.93 11.42
C VAL A 259 15.91 4.81 11.68
N GLY A 260 17.17 5.14 12.03
CA GLY A 260 18.17 4.20 12.49
C GLY A 260 18.78 3.33 11.39
N PHE A 261 18.94 3.86 10.16
CA PHE A 261 19.77 3.23 9.14
C PHE A 261 21.24 3.59 9.35
N ALA A 262 22.13 2.61 9.22
CA ALA A 262 23.57 2.82 9.40
C ALA A 262 24.16 3.85 8.42
N THR A 263 23.60 3.98 7.23
CA THR A 263 24.00 4.97 6.22
C THR A 263 22.80 5.45 5.40
N PRO A 264 22.81 6.71 4.92
CA PRO A 264 21.81 7.20 3.97
C PRO A 264 21.73 6.37 2.69
N ALA A 265 22.84 5.87 2.19
CA ALA A 265 22.89 5.02 1.01
C ALA A 265 22.13 3.70 1.22
N HIS A 266 22.26 3.08 2.40
CA HIS A 266 21.52 1.88 2.76
C HIS A 266 20.01 2.14 2.85
N PHE A 267 19.62 3.28 3.43
CA PHE A 267 18.21 3.71 3.45
C PHE A 267 17.66 3.87 2.03
N VAL A 268 18.35 4.64 1.17
CA VAL A 268 17.93 4.88 -0.23
C VAL A 268 17.78 3.57 -1.00
N ALA A 269 18.77 2.67 -0.91
CA ALA A 269 18.72 1.38 -1.60
C ALA A 269 17.58 0.50 -1.09
N THR A 270 17.37 0.45 0.23
CA THR A 270 16.32 -0.35 0.86
C THR A 270 14.93 0.22 0.56
N PHE A 271 14.79 1.55 0.63
CA PHE A 271 13.56 2.25 0.27
C PHE A 271 13.20 1.99 -1.18
N ARG A 272 14.16 2.21 -2.13
CA ARG A 272 13.93 1.96 -3.56
C ARG A 272 13.56 0.49 -3.84
N ARG A 273 14.25 -0.47 -3.23
CA ARG A 273 13.92 -1.90 -3.39
C ARG A 273 12.52 -2.23 -2.88
N THR A 274 12.07 -1.55 -1.81
CA THR A 274 10.78 -1.83 -1.18
C THR A 274 9.65 -1.05 -1.83
N MET A 275 9.84 0.23 -2.12
CA MET A 275 8.82 1.14 -2.64
C MET A 275 8.85 1.29 -4.16
N GLY A 276 9.91 0.84 -4.84
CA GLY A 276 10.07 0.96 -6.29
C GLY A 276 10.61 2.31 -6.77
N VAL A 277 10.66 3.32 -5.89
CA VAL A 277 11.13 4.68 -6.17
C VAL A 277 12.13 5.12 -5.12
N THR A 278 12.94 6.15 -5.41
CA THR A 278 13.87 6.71 -4.42
C THR A 278 13.13 7.57 -3.38
N PRO A 279 13.66 7.68 -2.13
CA PRO A 279 13.05 8.55 -1.12
C PRO A 279 12.95 10.02 -1.57
N GLY A 280 13.93 10.53 -2.33
CA GLY A 280 13.90 11.89 -2.86
C GLY A 280 12.79 12.10 -3.88
N ALA A 281 12.63 11.18 -4.86
CA ALA A 281 11.52 11.22 -5.82
C ALA A 281 10.16 11.11 -5.11
N PHE A 282 10.08 10.23 -4.11
CA PHE A 282 8.87 10.08 -3.30
C PHE A 282 8.54 11.36 -2.51
N GLN A 283 9.54 11.99 -1.89
CA GLN A 283 9.38 13.25 -1.15
C GLN A 283 8.91 14.39 -2.05
N THR A 284 9.54 14.55 -3.22
CA THR A 284 9.12 15.56 -4.21
C THR A 284 7.66 15.35 -4.61
N ALA A 285 7.28 14.13 -4.94
CA ALA A 285 5.90 13.80 -5.33
C ALA A 285 4.87 14.00 -4.19
N LEU A 286 5.28 13.97 -2.92
CA LEU A 286 4.38 14.22 -1.80
C LEU A 286 4.21 15.72 -1.50
N LEU A 287 5.19 16.55 -1.83
CA LEU A 287 5.23 17.98 -1.51
C LEU A 287 4.74 18.85 -2.69
N SER A 288 4.62 18.24 -3.89
CA SER A 288 3.97 18.86 -5.07
C SER A 288 2.46 18.92 -4.90
#